data_a6adf93842e5e077aeb5ed1bcb3914ac
#
_entry.id   a6adf93842e5e077aeb5ed1bcb3914ac
#
_cell.length_a   1.000
_cell.length_b   1.000
_cell.length_c   1.000
_cell.angle_alpha   90.00
_cell.angle_beta   90.00
_cell.angle_gamma   90.00
#
_symmetry.space_group_name_H-M   'P 1'
#
loop_
_entity.id
_entity.type
_entity.pdbx_description
1 polymer ?
#
loop_
_entity_poly.entity_id
_entity_poly.type
_entity_poly.pdbx_seq_one_letter_code
_entity_poly.pdbx_strand_id
1 'polypeptide(L)'
;SGLTAADEMLYPETWRYLDDILSYVAIGARSVENQQHRMVASGMDIPVGMKNPTSGDLSVMLNSVVAAQIKQNFIYRNWEAETDGNPLAHTILRGAVNKHGNAIPNYHYEDLQFLLEKYNERDLKNPATIVDANHSNSNKQFKEQIRIVKEVLHSRNISGDIRKLVKGVMIESYLVEGNQKIGCENHVYGKSITDPCLGWEDSRELLHTIAELC
;
A
#
# COMPACT_ATOMS: atom_id res chain seq x y z
N SER A 1 15.29 17.44 4.03
CA SER A 1 14.53 17.58 2.78
C SER A 1 13.07 17.97 3.04
N GLY A 2 12.53 17.72 4.23
CA GLY A 2 11.11 17.91 4.57
C GLY A 2 10.19 16.78 4.07
N LEU A 3 10.75 15.75 3.43
CA LEU A 3 10.03 14.54 3.05
C LEU A 3 10.12 13.49 4.18
N THR A 4 9.05 12.73 4.33
CA THR A 4 8.99 11.61 5.29
C THR A 4 9.42 10.31 4.61
N ALA A 5 9.84 9.32 5.42
CA ALA A 5 10.23 8.01 4.95
C ALA A 5 9.12 6.98 5.20
N ALA A 6 9.03 6.00 4.31
CA ALA A 6 8.16 4.84 4.45
C ALA A 6 8.95 3.56 4.15
N ASP A 7 8.51 2.43 4.71
CA ASP A 7 9.11 1.12 4.47
C ASP A 7 8.04 0.05 4.20
N GLU A 8 8.36 -0.94 3.39
CA GLU A 8 7.61 -2.19 3.36
C GLU A 8 8.23 -3.16 4.38
N MET A 9 7.54 -3.43 5.48
CA MET A 9 8.01 -4.32 6.53
C MET A 9 8.04 -5.76 6.04
N LEU A 10 9.17 -6.18 5.46
CA LEU A 10 9.39 -7.56 5.02
C LEU A 10 9.60 -8.49 6.20
N TYR A 11 10.31 -8.02 7.21
CA TYR A 11 10.62 -8.75 8.44
C TYR A 11 10.25 -7.89 9.65
N PRO A 12 9.33 -8.32 10.51
CA PRO A 12 8.93 -7.56 11.70
C PRO A 12 10.08 -7.19 12.62
N GLU A 13 11.14 -8.00 12.63
CA GLU A 13 12.33 -7.79 13.47
C GLU A 13 13.14 -6.55 13.08
N THR A 14 13.04 -6.08 11.83
CA THR A 14 13.77 -4.91 11.35
C THR A 14 13.15 -3.60 11.80
N TRP A 15 11.89 -3.59 12.20
CA TRP A 15 11.16 -2.40 12.64
C TRP A 15 11.95 -1.55 13.61
N ARG A 16 12.50 -2.13 14.66
CA ARG A 16 13.25 -1.42 15.70
C ARG A 16 14.51 -0.68 15.24
N TYR A 17 14.99 -0.93 14.03
CA TYR A 17 16.14 -0.20 13.46
C TYR A 17 15.70 1.02 12.66
N LEU A 18 14.40 1.19 12.45
CA LEU A 18 13.82 2.19 11.56
C LEU A 18 12.71 3.01 12.25
N ASP A 19 12.30 2.63 13.46
CA ASP A 19 11.14 3.16 14.17
C ASP A 19 11.21 4.68 14.43
N ASP A 20 12.42 5.23 14.57
CA ASP A 20 12.66 6.65 14.79
C ASP A 20 12.67 7.51 13.52
N ILE A 21 12.68 6.90 12.34
CA ILE A 21 12.77 7.62 11.06
C ILE A 21 11.58 7.41 10.13
N LEU A 22 10.76 6.40 10.38
CA LEU A 22 9.61 6.08 9.53
C LEU A 22 8.36 6.83 9.96
N SER A 23 7.60 7.30 8.98
CA SER A 23 6.27 7.90 9.17
C SER A 23 5.15 7.01 8.65
N TYR A 24 5.48 5.93 7.98
CA TYR A 24 4.55 5.01 7.37
C TYR A 24 5.18 3.63 7.18
N VAL A 25 4.37 2.59 7.37
CA VAL A 25 4.76 1.20 7.06
C VAL A 25 3.70 0.56 6.18
N ALA A 26 4.14 -0.19 5.17
CA ALA A 26 3.28 -1.08 4.40
C ALA A 26 3.57 -2.54 4.75
N ILE A 27 2.53 -3.37 4.87
CA ILE A 27 2.63 -4.81 4.90
C ILE A 27 2.24 -5.35 3.53
N GLY A 28 3.19 -5.99 2.86
CA GLY A 28 3.07 -6.44 1.49
C GLY A 28 2.08 -7.60 1.31
N ALA A 29 1.69 -7.83 0.06
CA ALA A 29 0.71 -8.86 -0.31
C ALA A 29 1.11 -10.29 0.08
N ARG A 30 2.39 -10.57 0.23
CA ARG A 30 2.94 -11.87 0.65
C ARG A 30 3.00 -12.03 2.17
N SER A 31 2.92 -10.94 2.91
CA SER A 31 3.07 -10.89 4.37
C SER A 31 1.77 -10.61 5.11
N VAL A 32 0.72 -10.14 4.44
CA VAL A 32 -0.53 -9.69 5.05
C VAL A 32 -1.28 -10.80 5.81
N GLU A 33 -1.06 -12.05 5.48
CA GLU A 33 -1.63 -13.21 6.18
C GLU A 33 -0.81 -13.64 7.40
N ASN A 34 0.43 -13.15 7.54
CA ASN A 34 1.33 -13.55 8.60
C ASN A 34 0.91 -12.90 9.94
N GLN A 35 0.69 -13.73 10.96
CA GLN A 35 0.22 -13.28 12.27
C GLN A 35 1.23 -12.34 12.96
N GLN A 36 2.52 -12.60 12.83
CA GLN A 36 3.53 -11.78 13.48
C GLN A 36 3.55 -10.34 12.92
N HIS A 37 3.37 -10.18 11.60
CA HIS A 37 3.22 -8.85 10.99
C HIS A 37 2.01 -8.10 11.54
N ARG A 38 0.86 -8.77 11.67
CA ARG A 38 -0.37 -8.19 12.23
C ARG A 38 -0.21 -7.78 13.69
N MET A 39 0.43 -8.64 14.48
CA MET A 39 0.69 -8.39 15.90
C MET A 39 1.67 -7.22 16.09
N VAL A 40 2.77 -7.18 15.34
CA VAL A 40 3.72 -6.07 15.42
C VAL A 40 3.07 -4.77 14.96
N ALA A 41 2.26 -4.80 13.88
CA ALA A 41 1.51 -3.64 13.41
C ALA A 41 0.56 -3.06 14.47
N SER A 42 0.01 -3.90 15.36
CA SER A 42 -0.87 -3.45 16.45
C SER A 42 -0.17 -2.62 17.53
N GLY A 43 1.14 -2.70 17.60
CA GLY A 43 1.96 -1.93 18.55
C GLY A 43 2.69 -0.74 17.94
N MET A 44 2.44 -0.40 16.68
CA MET A 44 3.06 0.76 16.03
C MET A 44 2.26 2.03 16.26
N ASP A 45 2.94 3.15 16.51
CA ASP A 45 2.36 4.47 16.70
C ASP A 45 2.20 5.27 15.40
N ILE A 46 2.50 4.66 14.26
CA ILE A 46 2.42 5.26 12.93
C ILE A 46 1.42 4.52 12.05
N PRO A 47 0.91 5.14 10.96
CA PRO A 47 0.02 4.48 10.02
C PRO A 47 0.64 3.23 9.40
N VAL A 48 -0.14 2.13 9.38
CA VAL A 48 0.26 0.86 8.77
C VAL A 48 -0.76 0.46 7.72
N GLY A 49 -0.32 0.35 6.47
CA GLY A 49 -1.15 -0.09 5.35
C GLY A 49 -1.04 -1.60 5.11
N MET A 50 -2.19 -2.29 5.05
CA MET A 50 -2.29 -3.71 4.73
C MET A 50 -2.61 -3.89 3.25
N LYS A 51 -1.67 -4.39 2.44
CA LYS A 51 -1.96 -4.71 1.03
C LYS A 51 -2.88 -5.92 0.93
N ASN A 52 -3.85 -5.90 0.02
CA ASN A 52 -4.57 -7.13 -0.28
C ASN A 52 -3.60 -8.19 -0.82
N PRO A 53 -3.83 -9.49 -0.51
CA PRO A 53 -3.00 -10.58 -1.04
C PRO A 53 -3.07 -10.64 -2.57
N THR A 54 -2.14 -11.35 -3.20
CA THR A 54 -2.10 -11.47 -4.66
C THR A 54 -3.36 -12.10 -5.26
N SER A 55 -4.08 -12.92 -4.48
CA SER A 55 -5.39 -13.47 -4.85
C SER A 55 -6.49 -12.40 -4.98
N GLY A 56 -6.30 -11.23 -4.36
CA GLY A 56 -7.30 -10.17 -4.32
C GLY A 56 -8.35 -10.31 -3.21
N ASP A 57 -8.18 -11.24 -2.26
CA ASP A 57 -9.13 -11.47 -1.19
C ASP A 57 -9.16 -10.27 -0.21
N LEU A 58 -10.20 -9.45 -0.34
CA LEU A 58 -10.42 -8.29 0.53
C LEU A 58 -10.74 -8.69 1.98
N SER A 59 -11.30 -9.88 2.20
CA SER A 59 -11.62 -10.33 3.56
C SER A 59 -10.34 -10.59 4.37
N VAL A 60 -9.33 -11.17 3.74
CA VAL A 60 -8.00 -11.37 4.34
C VAL A 60 -7.36 -10.02 4.70
N MET A 61 -7.39 -9.06 3.78
CA MET A 61 -6.87 -7.72 4.02
C MET A 61 -7.58 -7.02 5.17
N LEU A 62 -8.91 -7.01 5.17
CA LEU A 62 -9.71 -6.37 6.22
C LEU A 62 -9.55 -7.07 7.58
N ASN A 63 -9.45 -8.39 7.61
CA ASN A 63 -9.16 -9.13 8.83
C ASN A 63 -7.77 -8.78 9.39
N SER A 64 -6.81 -8.47 8.52
CA SER A 64 -5.49 -7.99 8.94
C SER A 64 -5.56 -6.61 9.57
N VAL A 65 -6.39 -5.71 9.02
CA VAL A 65 -6.66 -4.39 9.62
C VAL A 65 -7.34 -4.54 10.99
N VAL A 66 -8.36 -5.41 11.09
CA VAL A 66 -9.02 -5.71 12.38
C VAL A 66 -7.99 -6.18 13.40
N ALA A 67 -7.17 -7.18 13.04
CA ALA A 67 -6.15 -7.72 13.93
C ALA A 67 -5.12 -6.69 14.40
N ALA A 68 -4.76 -5.74 13.52
CA ALA A 68 -3.85 -4.66 13.88
C ALA A 68 -4.51 -3.55 14.72
N GLN A 69 -5.82 -3.36 14.61
CA GLN A 69 -6.52 -2.31 15.36
C GLN A 69 -6.93 -2.73 16.78
N ILE A 70 -6.88 -4.02 17.11
CA ILE A 70 -7.24 -4.52 18.44
C ILE A 70 -5.99 -4.74 19.30
N LYS A 71 -6.23 -4.72 20.63
CA LYS A 71 -5.22 -5.09 21.62
C LYS A 71 -4.74 -6.52 21.38
N GLN A 72 -3.42 -6.73 21.43
CA GLN A 72 -2.78 -8.02 21.27
C GLN A 72 -1.89 -8.35 22.46
N ASN A 73 -1.77 -9.64 22.76
CA ASN A 73 -0.78 -10.17 23.71
C ASN A 73 -0.08 -11.35 23.02
N PHE A 74 1.24 -11.28 22.85
CA PHE A 74 2.01 -12.27 22.11
C PHE A 74 3.47 -12.32 22.56
N ILE A 75 4.14 -13.41 22.22
CA ILE A 75 5.58 -13.53 22.47
C ILE A 75 6.35 -12.92 21.30
N TYR A 76 7.14 -11.90 21.59
CA TYR A 76 8.04 -11.26 20.64
C TYR A 76 9.47 -11.28 21.20
N ARG A 77 10.39 -11.98 20.52
CA ARG A 77 11.80 -12.10 20.91
C ARG A 77 11.99 -12.56 22.37
N ASN A 78 11.25 -13.57 22.78
CA ASN A 78 11.22 -14.12 24.15
C ASN A 78 10.66 -13.18 25.24
N TRP A 79 10.05 -12.08 24.85
CA TRP A 79 9.30 -11.20 25.73
C TRP A 79 7.82 -11.36 25.51
N GLU A 80 7.04 -11.34 26.56
CA GLU A 80 5.62 -11.13 26.47
C GLU A 80 5.36 -9.66 26.13
N ALA A 81 4.80 -9.42 24.96
CA ALA A 81 4.47 -8.10 24.45
C ALA A 81 2.96 -7.89 24.50
N GLU A 82 2.54 -6.76 25.04
CA GLU A 82 1.16 -6.29 25.07
C GLU A 82 1.06 -5.01 24.26
N THR A 83 0.05 -4.93 23.36
CA THR A 83 -0.17 -3.76 22.51
C THR A 83 -1.60 -3.24 22.69
N ASP A 84 -1.81 -1.95 22.45
CA ASP A 84 -3.13 -1.32 22.59
C ASP A 84 -3.98 -1.35 21.30
N GLY A 85 -3.40 -1.83 20.21
CA GLY A 85 -3.98 -1.75 18.88
C GLY A 85 -3.65 -0.43 18.18
N ASN A 86 -3.45 -0.50 16.87
CA ASN A 86 -3.12 0.65 16.04
C ASN A 86 -4.36 1.15 15.28
N PRO A 87 -5.02 2.22 15.74
CA PRO A 87 -6.23 2.75 15.09
C PRO A 87 -5.97 3.35 13.70
N LEU A 88 -4.71 3.53 13.31
CA LEU A 88 -4.30 4.05 12.00
C LEU A 88 -3.99 2.93 10.99
N ALA A 89 -4.13 1.66 11.40
CA ALA A 89 -4.03 0.54 10.46
C ALA A 89 -5.17 0.63 9.43
N HIS A 90 -4.84 0.48 8.13
CA HIS A 90 -5.75 0.69 7.02
C HIS A 90 -5.40 -0.21 5.83
N THR A 91 -6.15 -0.13 4.74
CA THR A 91 -6.00 -0.97 3.56
C THR A 91 -5.15 -0.35 2.47
N ILE A 92 -4.51 -1.20 1.65
CA ILE A 92 -3.86 -0.81 0.39
C ILE A 92 -4.39 -1.73 -0.72
N LEU A 93 -4.98 -1.15 -1.77
CA LEU A 93 -5.45 -1.86 -2.95
C LEU A 93 -4.35 -1.92 -4.01
N ARG A 94 -3.91 -3.14 -4.37
CA ARG A 94 -2.83 -3.36 -5.34
C ARG A 94 -3.23 -4.18 -6.57
N GLY A 95 -4.54 -4.42 -6.74
CA GLY A 95 -5.05 -5.36 -7.74
C GLY A 95 -4.83 -6.82 -7.34
N ALA A 96 -5.29 -7.71 -8.16
CA ALA A 96 -5.26 -9.16 -7.98
C ALA A 96 -4.67 -9.88 -9.20
N VAL A 97 -4.32 -11.14 -9.01
CA VAL A 97 -4.01 -12.07 -10.10
C VAL A 97 -4.97 -13.25 -9.99
N ASN A 98 -5.74 -13.52 -11.04
CA ASN A 98 -6.67 -14.62 -11.05
C ASN A 98 -5.96 -15.98 -11.24
N LYS A 99 -6.70 -17.07 -11.14
CA LYS A 99 -6.18 -18.43 -11.32
C LYS A 99 -5.56 -18.73 -12.70
N HIS A 100 -5.79 -17.85 -13.68
CA HIS A 100 -5.23 -17.96 -15.02
C HIS A 100 -4.00 -17.07 -15.23
N GLY A 101 -3.55 -16.36 -14.19
CA GLY A 101 -2.41 -15.45 -14.24
C GLY A 101 -2.73 -14.05 -14.77
N ASN A 102 -4.00 -13.74 -15.02
CA ASN A 102 -4.39 -12.40 -15.50
C ASN A 102 -4.51 -11.42 -14.34
N ALA A 103 -4.01 -10.21 -14.54
CA ALA A 103 -4.18 -9.11 -13.60
C ALA A 103 -5.64 -8.63 -13.61
N ILE A 104 -6.17 -8.39 -12.42
CA ILE A 104 -7.50 -7.81 -12.18
C ILE A 104 -7.29 -6.55 -11.34
N PRO A 105 -7.60 -5.36 -11.86
CA PRO A 105 -7.53 -4.13 -11.10
C PRO A 105 -8.60 -4.09 -10.00
N ASN A 106 -8.38 -3.27 -8.96
CA ASN A 106 -9.33 -3.04 -7.88
C ASN A 106 -9.33 -1.58 -7.39
N TYR A 107 -9.21 -0.64 -8.32
CA TYR A 107 -9.16 0.81 -8.04
C TYR A 107 -10.30 1.60 -8.69
N HIS A 108 -11.15 0.96 -9.49
CA HIS A 108 -12.27 1.63 -10.13
C HIS A 108 -13.29 2.11 -9.09
N TYR A 109 -14.13 3.03 -9.47
CA TYR A 109 -15.12 3.62 -8.58
C TYR A 109 -15.95 2.57 -7.83
N GLU A 110 -16.40 1.53 -8.54
CA GLU A 110 -17.21 0.43 -8.00
C GLU A 110 -16.41 -0.41 -6.99
N ASP A 111 -15.12 -0.63 -7.22
CA ASP A 111 -14.23 -1.34 -6.29
C ASP A 111 -14.06 -0.56 -4.99
N LEU A 112 -13.91 0.77 -5.10
CA LEU A 112 -13.78 1.65 -3.95
C LEU A 112 -15.09 1.73 -3.15
N GLN A 113 -16.24 1.76 -3.81
CA GLN A 113 -17.55 1.67 -3.16
C GLN A 113 -17.71 0.34 -2.43
N PHE A 114 -17.40 -0.76 -3.09
CA PHE A 114 -17.46 -2.09 -2.48
C PHE A 114 -16.54 -2.20 -1.25
N LEU A 115 -15.33 -1.67 -1.32
CA LEU A 115 -14.44 -1.63 -0.17
C LEU A 115 -15.05 -0.81 0.98
N LEU A 116 -15.65 0.34 0.70
CA LEU A 116 -16.30 1.16 1.71
C LEU A 116 -17.47 0.42 2.40
N GLU A 117 -18.29 -0.30 1.64
CA GLU A 117 -19.33 -1.15 2.20
C GLU A 117 -18.74 -2.20 3.14
N LYS A 118 -17.66 -2.87 2.72
CA LYS A 118 -16.97 -3.87 3.55
C LYS A 118 -16.30 -3.28 4.80
N TYR A 119 -15.86 -2.03 4.75
CA TYR A 119 -15.41 -1.31 5.95
C TYR A 119 -16.58 -1.04 6.91
N ASN A 120 -17.73 -0.60 6.40
CA ASN A 120 -18.90 -0.28 7.21
C ASN A 120 -19.55 -1.51 7.85
N GLU A 121 -19.34 -2.69 7.28
CA GLU A 121 -19.78 -3.97 7.88
C GLU A 121 -18.95 -4.36 9.12
N ARG A 122 -17.83 -3.68 9.37
CA ARG A 122 -16.89 -3.98 10.46
C ARG A 122 -16.77 -2.78 11.39
N ASP A 123 -16.55 -3.03 12.66
CA ASP A 123 -16.25 -1.97 13.65
C ASP A 123 -14.76 -1.55 13.56
N LEU A 124 -14.41 -0.95 12.44
CA LEU A 124 -13.07 -0.46 12.15
C LEU A 124 -12.97 1.04 12.40
N LYS A 125 -11.88 1.44 13.04
CA LYS A 125 -11.57 2.87 13.27
C LYS A 125 -10.91 3.45 12.01
N ASN A 126 -11.16 4.73 11.74
CA ASN A 126 -10.49 5.50 10.69
C ASN A 126 -10.49 4.79 9.31
N PRO A 127 -11.66 4.49 8.71
CA PRO A 127 -11.71 3.89 7.39
C PRO A 127 -10.84 4.64 6.39
N ALA A 128 -9.84 3.98 5.84
CA ALA A 128 -8.89 4.57 4.91
C ALA A 128 -8.34 3.52 3.94
N THR A 129 -8.04 3.95 2.73
CA THR A 129 -7.31 3.13 1.76
C THR A 129 -6.28 3.96 1.00
N ILE A 130 -5.18 3.32 0.66
CA ILE A 130 -4.20 3.80 -0.33
C ILE A 130 -4.41 2.97 -1.60
N VAL A 131 -4.36 3.58 -2.76
CA VAL A 131 -4.38 2.86 -4.04
C VAL A 131 -2.96 2.75 -4.58
N ASP A 132 -2.46 1.54 -4.67
CA ASP A 132 -1.21 1.22 -5.36
C ASP A 132 -1.48 1.23 -6.87
N ALA A 133 -0.95 2.22 -7.55
CA ALA A 133 -1.20 2.45 -8.98
C ALA A 133 -0.40 1.51 -9.90
N ASN A 134 0.55 0.74 -9.36
CA ASN A 134 1.33 -0.23 -10.13
C ASN A 134 0.83 -1.67 -9.90
N HIS A 135 1.73 -2.64 -9.79
CA HIS A 135 1.46 -4.06 -9.59
C HIS A 135 0.37 -4.61 -10.53
N SER A 136 -0.67 -5.26 -9.98
CA SER A 136 -1.76 -5.81 -10.79
C SER A 136 -2.78 -4.74 -11.23
N ASN A 137 -2.83 -3.58 -10.59
CA ASN A 137 -3.67 -2.47 -11.01
C ASN A 137 -3.24 -1.91 -12.37
N SER A 138 -1.94 -1.88 -12.67
CA SER A 138 -1.39 -1.47 -13.98
C SER A 138 -1.04 -2.66 -14.89
N ASN A 139 -1.23 -3.89 -14.43
CA ASN A 139 -0.66 -5.08 -15.06
C ASN A 139 0.87 -4.93 -15.29
N LYS A 140 1.57 -4.29 -14.36
CA LYS A 140 3.01 -3.94 -14.42
C LYS A 140 3.41 -3.06 -15.62
N GLN A 141 2.45 -2.42 -16.27
CA GLN A 141 2.68 -1.40 -17.28
C GLN A 141 2.88 -0.06 -16.58
N PHE A 142 4.10 0.26 -16.19
CA PHE A 142 4.41 1.36 -15.28
C PHE A 142 3.88 2.73 -15.73
N LYS A 143 3.74 2.99 -17.02
CA LYS A 143 3.18 4.25 -17.54
C LYS A 143 1.68 4.39 -17.30
N GLU A 144 0.96 3.27 -17.08
CA GLU A 144 -0.46 3.29 -16.72
C GLU A 144 -0.71 3.89 -15.33
N GLN A 145 0.29 3.95 -14.48
CA GLN A 145 0.17 4.57 -13.16
C GLN A 145 -0.38 5.99 -13.24
N ILE A 146 0.02 6.76 -14.25
CA ILE A 146 -0.45 8.14 -14.47
C ILE A 146 -1.96 8.18 -14.70
N ARG A 147 -2.47 7.31 -15.58
CA ARG A 147 -3.90 7.22 -15.86
C ARG A 147 -4.69 6.76 -14.63
N ILE A 148 -4.17 5.73 -13.95
CA ILE A 148 -4.82 5.14 -12.76
C ILE A 148 -4.95 6.18 -11.65
N VAL A 149 -3.90 6.94 -11.36
CA VAL A 149 -3.93 8.01 -10.37
C VAL A 149 -4.99 9.06 -10.72
N LYS A 150 -5.06 9.50 -11.98
CA LYS A 150 -6.08 10.45 -12.45
C LYS A 150 -7.50 9.92 -12.26
N GLU A 151 -7.74 8.64 -12.54
CA GLU A 151 -9.04 7.99 -12.35
C GLU A 151 -9.43 7.92 -10.88
N VAL A 152 -8.50 7.55 -10.00
CA VAL A 152 -8.72 7.54 -8.55
C VAL A 152 -9.04 8.94 -8.01
N LEU A 153 -8.32 9.97 -8.46
CA LEU A 153 -8.59 11.36 -8.08
C LEU A 153 -9.94 11.84 -8.61
N HIS A 154 -10.30 11.45 -9.83
CA HIS A 154 -11.65 11.71 -10.37
C HIS A 154 -12.72 11.09 -9.48
N SER A 155 -12.58 9.82 -9.10
CA SER A 155 -13.52 9.11 -8.21
C SER A 155 -13.67 9.82 -6.86
N ARG A 156 -12.56 10.33 -6.28
CA ARG A 156 -12.60 11.17 -5.07
C ARG A 156 -13.37 12.48 -5.27
N ASN A 157 -13.27 13.09 -6.44
CA ASN A 157 -13.88 14.38 -6.71
C ASN A 157 -15.39 14.30 -6.95
N ILE A 158 -15.89 13.18 -7.45
CA ILE A 158 -17.34 12.97 -7.69
C ILE A 158 -18.06 12.36 -6.49
N SER A 159 -17.37 11.80 -5.50
CA SER A 159 -17.98 11.16 -4.33
C SER A 159 -17.30 11.59 -3.03
N GLY A 160 -18.10 12.23 -2.16
CA GLY A 160 -17.63 12.63 -0.83
C GLY A 160 -17.22 11.46 0.07
N ASP A 161 -17.83 10.30 -0.08
CA ASP A 161 -17.52 9.11 0.70
C ASP A 161 -16.24 8.43 0.21
N ILE A 162 -16.04 8.35 -1.11
CA ILE A 162 -14.77 7.91 -1.68
C ILE A 162 -13.64 8.87 -1.31
N ARG A 163 -13.90 10.19 -1.28
CA ARG A 163 -12.91 11.18 -0.82
C ARG A 163 -12.50 10.95 0.64
N LYS A 164 -13.43 10.56 1.50
CA LYS A 164 -13.13 10.20 2.90
C LYS A 164 -12.35 8.90 3.02
N LEU A 165 -12.64 7.91 2.17
CA LEU A 165 -12.00 6.60 2.18
C LEU A 165 -10.58 6.65 1.60
N VAL A 166 -10.42 7.16 0.38
CA VAL A 166 -9.13 7.18 -0.33
C VAL A 166 -8.27 8.32 0.20
N LYS A 167 -7.21 8.00 0.93
CA LYS A 167 -6.29 8.97 1.56
C LYS A 167 -5.05 9.27 0.74
N GLY A 168 -4.72 8.41 -0.22
CA GLY A 168 -3.54 8.61 -1.05
C GLY A 168 -3.38 7.55 -2.12
N VAL A 169 -2.30 7.69 -2.87
CA VAL A 169 -1.86 6.75 -3.89
C VAL A 169 -0.43 6.31 -3.61
N MET A 170 -0.08 5.12 -4.08
CA MET A 170 1.28 4.60 -4.05
C MET A 170 1.75 4.48 -5.50
N ILE A 171 2.93 5.03 -5.79
CA ILE A 171 3.50 5.15 -7.13
C ILE A 171 4.89 4.55 -7.10
N GLU A 172 5.19 3.65 -8.02
CA GLU A 172 6.55 3.16 -8.23
C GLU A 172 7.29 4.05 -9.21
N SER A 173 8.29 4.75 -8.70
CA SER A 173 9.09 5.70 -9.46
C SER A 173 10.57 5.58 -9.13
N TYR A 174 11.42 5.90 -10.10
CA TYR A 174 12.85 5.95 -9.92
C TYR A 174 13.46 7.06 -10.80
N LEU A 175 14.82 7.21 -10.83
CA LEU A 175 15.43 8.28 -11.60
C LEU A 175 15.29 8.05 -13.11
N VAL A 176 15.47 6.79 -13.55
CA VAL A 176 15.37 6.37 -14.96
C VAL A 176 14.21 5.39 -15.11
N GLU A 177 13.37 5.60 -16.11
CA GLU A 177 12.18 4.78 -16.34
C GLU A 177 12.47 3.31 -16.66
N GLY A 178 11.47 2.46 -16.37
CA GLY A 178 11.53 1.02 -16.65
C GLY A 178 12.32 0.24 -15.61
N ASN A 179 12.88 -0.89 -16.03
CA ASN A 179 13.73 -1.73 -15.18
C ASN A 179 14.88 -2.34 -15.97
N GLN A 180 15.80 -2.99 -15.27
CA GLN A 180 16.97 -3.68 -15.83
C GLN A 180 17.24 -4.95 -15.03
N LYS A 181 17.96 -5.89 -15.64
CA LYS A 181 18.38 -7.12 -14.95
C LYS A 181 19.66 -6.86 -14.14
N ILE A 182 19.75 -7.50 -12.96
CA ILE A 182 20.98 -7.50 -12.18
C ILE A 182 22.11 -8.15 -13.02
N GLY A 183 23.28 -7.51 -13.04
CA GLY A 183 24.46 -8.02 -13.75
C GLY A 183 24.44 -7.83 -15.26
N CYS A 184 23.55 -6.99 -15.82
CA CYS A 184 23.64 -6.61 -17.23
C CYS A 184 24.91 -5.80 -17.48
N GLU A 185 25.55 -5.98 -18.65
CA GLU A 185 26.82 -5.32 -19.01
C GLU A 185 26.75 -3.78 -18.98
N ASN A 186 25.60 -3.20 -19.33
CA ASN A 186 25.35 -1.77 -19.34
C ASN A 186 24.41 -1.37 -18.22
N HIS A 187 24.84 -1.56 -16.95
CA HIS A 187 24.03 -1.21 -15.79
C HIS A 187 23.85 0.30 -15.69
N VAL A 188 22.60 0.76 -15.71
CA VAL A 188 22.23 2.18 -15.64
C VAL A 188 21.97 2.57 -14.19
N TYR A 189 22.73 3.55 -13.67
CA TYR A 189 22.48 4.12 -12.35
C TYR A 189 21.09 4.76 -12.27
N GLY A 190 20.37 4.50 -11.17
CA GLY A 190 19.04 5.08 -10.97
C GLY A 190 17.90 4.41 -11.74
N LYS A 191 18.14 3.21 -12.31
CA LYS A 191 17.12 2.37 -12.94
C LYS A 191 16.78 1.16 -12.07
N SER A 192 15.50 0.87 -11.91
CA SER A 192 15.03 -0.25 -11.08
C SER A 192 15.62 -1.59 -11.50
N ILE A 193 15.92 -2.45 -10.52
CA ILE A 193 16.33 -3.86 -10.73
C ILE A 193 15.21 -4.85 -10.42
N THR A 194 14.03 -4.35 -10.08
CA THR A 194 12.81 -5.14 -9.75
C THR A 194 11.68 -4.76 -10.70
N ASP A 195 10.56 -4.30 -10.22
CA ASP A 195 9.44 -3.90 -11.06
C ASP A 195 9.75 -2.59 -11.84
N PRO A 196 9.22 -2.44 -13.06
CA PRO A 196 9.46 -1.25 -13.86
C PRO A 196 8.78 -0.02 -13.25
N CYS A 197 9.50 1.10 -13.18
CA CYS A 197 9.09 2.33 -12.52
C CYS A 197 8.89 3.48 -13.51
N LEU A 198 8.10 4.48 -13.12
CA LEU A 198 8.10 5.79 -13.78
C LEU A 198 9.48 6.43 -13.64
N GLY A 199 9.89 7.20 -14.65
CA GLY A 199 11.08 8.04 -14.59
C GLY A 199 10.82 9.34 -13.82
N TRP A 200 11.89 10.10 -13.60
CA TRP A 200 11.82 11.35 -12.82
C TRP A 200 10.84 12.38 -13.40
N GLU A 201 10.88 12.62 -14.71
CA GLU A 201 10.03 13.64 -15.34
C GLU A 201 8.55 13.28 -15.27
N ASP A 202 8.18 12.04 -15.63
CA ASP A 202 6.80 11.56 -15.52
C ASP A 202 6.30 11.63 -14.07
N SER A 203 7.16 11.29 -13.11
CA SER A 203 6.83 11.34 -11.68
C SER A 203 6.61 12.77 -11.20
N ARG A 204 7.45 13.72 -11.63
CA ARG A 204 7.32 15.14 -11.30
C ARG A 204 6.02 15.72 -11.86
N GLU A 205 5.71 15.45 -13.12
CA GLU A 205 4.46 15.90 -13.75
C GLU A 205 3.22 15.28 -13.07
N LEU A 206 3.32 14.02 -12.68
CA LEU A 206 2.24 13.36 -11.96
C LEU A 206 2.01 14.00 -10.58
N LEU A 207 3.06 14.36 -9.85
CA LEU A 207 2.93 15.07 -8.57
C LEU A 207 2.26 16.44 -8.72
N HIS A 208 2.58 17.20 -9.77
CA HIS A 208 1.88 18.45 -10.09
C HIS A 208 0.40 18.18 -10.40
N THR A 209 0.10 17.18 -11.20
CA THR A 209 -1.28 16.78 -11.51
C THR A 209 -2.06 16.40 -10.24
N ILE A 210 -1.45 15.67 -9.32
CA ILE A 210 -2.07 15.31 -8.04
C ILE A 210 -2.38 16.57 -7.23
N ALA A 211 -1.43 17.51 -7.15
CA ALA A 211 -1.62 18.75 -6.41
C ALA A 211 -2.74 19.64 -6.98
N GLU A 212 -2.94 19.61 -8.30
CA GLU A 212 -4.01 20.36 -8.97
C GLU A 212 -5.41 19.71 -8.80
N LEU A 213 -5.46 18.37 -8.67
CA LEU A 213 -6.71 17.60 -8.61
C LEU A 213 -7.16 17.26 -7.17
N CYS A 214 -6.33 17.45 -6.16
CA CYS A 214 -6.67 17.30 -4.75
C CYS A 214 -7.29 18.57 -4.19
#